data_6f57cd52fdfb630956695ea87ea33d9c
#
_entry.id   6f57cd52fdfb630956695ea87ea33d9c
#
_cell.length_a   1.000
_cell.length_b   1.000
_cell.length_c   1.000
_cell.angle_alpha   90.00
_cell.angle_beta   90.00
_cell.angle_gamma   90.00
#
_symmetry.space_group_name_H-M   'P 1'
#
loop_
_entity.id
_entity.type
_entity.pdbx_description
1 polymer ?
#
loop_
_entity_poly.entity_id
_entity_poly.type
_entity_poly.pdbx_seq_one_letter_code
_entity_poly.pdbx_strand_id
1 'polypeptide(L)'
;MIVMPRGRISIRPRPGVAIFSRCLFENPSAQQPDRNVEKREMQEIWIDYLNALDAKALALTNDEILDAVSKALDAQGRGETVIEPRVHLVPESSDKGHFNVLRGYVKALNYAGVKVVGDFVDNYKVDLPSELAVLNLFDPNSGVPKAIIDATAITDMRTGAVTALGAKYLARKDSKILGHIGARGTSYWNVRLLDHLFDFEEIRVHSRRPESRDAFAKRLEADLGKKIVVTDNWQDCLKGADIMVEASRLPEPAPLFKTDWVKKGAFVVPYGTMSALEFDLTDIMDKVVVDDWGQCGPGKPFGALRRHVDEGKVTAENLHAEIGQIVCGMKPGRESDEETILFWHRGLSTTDVALGAAMVDKAREMNIGQRLRFA
;
A
#
# COMPACT_ATOMS: atom_id res chain seq x y z
N MET A 1 -38.61 -3.91 30.47
CA MET A 1 -39.63 -4.54 29.62
C MET A 1 -40.37 -3.42 28.92
N ILE A 2 -39.89 -2.97 27.77
CA ILE A 2 -40.55 -1.94 26.94
C ILE A 2 -40.68 -2.56 25.53
N VAL A 3 -41.90 -2.78 25.13
CA VAL A 3 -42.30 -3.37 23.83
C VAL A 3 -42.32 -2.25 22.80
N MET A 4 -41.54 -2.38 21.71
CA MET A 4 -41.67 -1.51 20.54
C MET A 4 -42.57 -2.16 19.47
N PRO A 5 -43.46 -1.38 18.79
CA PRO A 5 -44.42 -1.93 17.82
C PRO A 5 -43.75 -2.17 16.46
N ARG A 6 -44.12 -3.28 15.82
CA ARG A 6 -43.75 -3.64 14.45
C ARG A 6 -44.52 -2.75 13.46
N GLY A 7 -43.82 -1.81 12.82
CA GLY A 7 -44.33 -1.03 11.68
C GLY A 7 -44.15 -1.80 10.39
N ARG A 8 -45.24 -2.16 9.68
CA ARG A 8 -45.22 -2.63 8.30
C ARG A 8 -44.87 -1.49 7.35
N ILE A 9 -43.77 -1.57 6.63
CA ILE A 9 -43.46 -0.65 5.52
C ILE A 9 -44.21 -1.15 4.28
N SER A 10 -45.18 -0.38 3.85
CA SER A 10 -45.91 -0.54 2.59
C SER A 10 -45.11 0.15 1.46
N ILE A 11 -44.55 -0.61 0.52
CA ILE A 11 -43.92 -0.06 -0.66
C ILE A 11 -44.99 0.14 -1.74
N ARG A 12 -45.33 1.39 -2.07
CA ARG A 12 -46.13 1.73 -3.23
C ARG A 12 -45.26 1.83 -4.47
N PRO A 13 -45.64 1.24 -5.62
CA PRO A 13 -44.88 1.38 -6.85
C PRO A 13 -45.06 2.78 -7.46
N ARG A 14 -43.98 3.34 -7.99
CA ARG A 14 -43.99 4.57 -8.77
C ARG A 14 -44.55 4.30 -10.18
N PRO A 15 -45.40 5.18 -10.74
CA PRO A 15 -45.90 5.06 -12.10
C PRO A 15 -44.88 5.62 -13.10
N GLY A 16 -44.67 4.95 -14.21
CA GLY A 16 -44.01 5.48 -15.41
C GLY A 16 -42.89 4.63 -16.00
N VAL A 17 -43.25 3.40 -16.46
CA VAL A 17 -42.44 2.72 -17.50
C VAL A 17 -43.42 2.27 -18.59
N ALA A 18 -43.27 2.87 -19.75
CA ALA A 18 -44.10 2.57 -20.93
C ALA A 18 -43.85 1.12 -21.39
N ILE A 19 -44.92 0.40 -21.51
CA ILE A 19 -44.97 -0.93 -22.12
C ILE A 19 -44.90 -0.76 -23.64
N PHE A 20 -43.76 -1.12 -24.22
CA PHE A 20 -43.70 -1.24 -25.71
C PHE A 20 -44.45 -2.47 -26.16
N SER A 21 -45.50 -2.19 -26.90
CA SER A 21 -46.38 -3.16 -27.59
C SER A 21 -45.61 -4.01 -28.60
N ARG A 22 -45.88 -5.29 -28.60
CA ARG A 22 -45.42 -6.30 -29.60
C ARG A 22 -45.78 -5.85 -31.01
N CYS A 23 -44.80 -5.55 -31.84
CA CYS A 23 -44.94 -5.67 -33.28
C CYS A 23 -44.56 -7.09 -33.70
N LEU A 24 -45.52 -7.84 -34.17
CA LEU A 24 -45.34 -9.09 -34.88
C LEU A 24 -44.76 -8.76 -36.25
N PHE A 25 -43.49 -9.03 -36.47
CA PHE A 25 -42.93 -9.15 -37.83
C PHE A 25 -42.86 -10.63 -38.16
N GLU A 26 -43.63 -11.04 -39.14
CA GLU A 26 -43.52 -12.35 -39.80
C GLU A 26 -42.14 -12.45 -40.47
N ASN A 27 -41.44 -13.52 -40.18
CA ASN A 27 -40.11 -13.80 -40.67
C ASN A 27 -40.19 -14.71 -41.89
N PRO A 28 -39.86 -14.25 -43.10
CA PRO A 28 -39.73 -15.13 -44.27
C PRO A 28 -38.30 -15.69 -44.29
N SER A 29 -38.22 -17.02 -44.34
CA SER A 29 -37.01 -17.82 -44.53
C SER A 29 -36.01 -17.90 -43.36
N ALA A 30 -36.28 -18.82 -42.45
CA ALA A 30 -35.26 -19.38 -41.58
C ALA A 30 -34.25 -20.19 -42.40
N GLN A 31 -33.16 -19.58 -42.81
CA GLN A 31 -31.94 -20.32 -43.14
C GLN A 31 -31.48 -21.03 -41.88
N GLN A 32 -31.43 -22.35 -41.90
CA GLN A 32 -30.83 -23.13 -40.80
C GLN A 32 -29.41 -22.66 -40.58
N PRO A 33 -29.00 -22.35 -39.31
CA PRO A 33 -27.60 -22.02 -39.04
C PRO A 33 -26.76 -23.24 -39.41
N ASP A 34 -25.72 -22.95 -40.20
CA ASP A 34 -24.70 -23.89 -40.62
C ASP A 34 -24.15 -24.63 -39.36
N ARG A 35 -24.40 -25.95 -39.28
CA ARG A 35 -24.04 -26.79 -38.12
C ARG A 35 -22.55 -27.17 -38.08
N ASN A 36 -21.71 -26.51 -38.86
CA ASN A 36 -20.27 -26.64 -38.80
C ASN A 36 -19.63 -25.49 -37.98
N VAL A 37 -20.06 -25.30 -36.72
CA VAL A 37 -19.21 -24.65 -35.74
C VAL A 37 -18.17 -25.69 -35.33
N GLU A 38 -17.01 -25.69 -35.99
CA GLU A 38 -15.83 -26.38 -35.48
C GLU A 38 -15.75 -26.09 -33.99
N LYS A 39 -15.79 -27.13 -33.14
CA LYS A 39 -15.53 -27.00 -31.72
C LYS A 39 -14.06 -26.51 -31.60
N ARG A 40 -13.88 -25.21 -31.52
CA ARG A 40 -12.58 -24.66 -31.16
C ARG A 40 -12.25 -25.20 -29.76
N GLU A 41 -11.25 -26.05 -29.68
CA GLU A 41 -10.72 -26.47 -28.40
C GLU A 41 -10.30 -25.20 -27.66
N MET A 42 -10.79 -25.05 -26.42
CA MET A 42 -10.39 -23.91 -25.59
C MET A 42 -8.91 -24.02 -25.30
N GLN A 43 -8.21 -22.90 -25.39
CA GLN A 43 -6.80 -22.84 -25.08
C GLN A 43 -6.58 -23.23 -23.61
N GLU A 44 -5.59 -24.06 -23.34
CA GLU A 44 -5.19 -24.38 -21.97
C GLU A 44 -4.70 -23.13 -21.25
N ILE A 45 -5.18 -22.92 -20.04
CA ILE A 45 -4.76 -21.79 -19.19
C ILE A 45 -3.83 -22.31 -18.10
N TRP A 46 -2.66 -21.71 -18.05
CA TRP A 46 -1.64 -22.00 -17.06
C TRP A 46 -1.34 -20.77 -16.21
N ILE A 47 -1.14 -20.97 -14.90
CA ILE A 47 -0.81 -19.93 -13.95
C ILE A 47 0.54 -20.23 -13.27
N ASP A 48 1.25 -19.17 -12.91
CA ASP A 48 2.44 -19.28 -12.06
C ASP A 48 2.01 -19.22 -10.59
N TYR A 49 2.50 -20.15 -9.78
CA TYR A 49 2.28 -20.16 -8.34
C TYR A 49 3.60 -19.95 -7.62
N LEU A 50 3.68 -18.91 -6.79
CA LEU A 50 4.83 -18.57 -5.98
C LEU A 50 4.45 -18.58 -4.49
N ASN A 51 5.03 -19.48 -3.74
CA ASN A 51 4.89 -19.52 -2.28
C ASN A 51 5.94 -18.65 -1.59
N ALA A 52 5.90 -18.59 -0.24
CA ALA A 52 6.82 -17.77 0.56
C ALA A 52 8.30 -18.16 0.39
N LEU A 53 8.60 -19.45 0.16
CA LEU A 53 9.98 -19.90 -0.06
C LEU A 53 10.48 -19.50 -1.44
N ASP A 54 9.61 -19.59 -2.46
CA ASP A 54 9.90 -19.12 -3.80
C ASP A 54 10.17 -17.61 -3.78
N ALA A 55 9.28 -16.81 -3.15
CA ALA A 55 9.46 -15.38 -2.99
C ALA A 55 10.80 -15.01 -2.31
N LYS A 56 11.21 -15.78 -1.32
CA LYS A 56 12.52 -15.62 -0.66
C LYS A 56 13.67 -16.00 -1.59
N ALA A 57 13.54 -17.10 -2.33
CA ALA A 57 14.59 -17.59 -3.25
C ALA A 57 14.85 -16.66 -4.43
N LEU A 58 13.87 -15.84 -4.84
CA LEU A 58 14.06 -14.80 -5.85
C LEU A 58 15.12 -13.76 -5.45
N ALA A 59 15.35 -13.56 -4.16
CA ALA A 59 16.38 -12.67 -3.62
C ALA A 59 16.39 -11.30 -4.33
N LEU A 60 15.21 -10.65 -4.42
CA LEU A 60 15.10 -9.34 -5.06
C LEU A 60 16.08 -8.35 -4.43
N THR A 61 16.84 -7.67 -5.26
CA THR A 61 17.75 -6.61 -4.86
C THR A 61 16.98 -5.34 -4.47
N ASN A 62 17.63 -4.43 -3.73
CA ASN A 62 17.03 -3.14 -3.39
C ASN A 62 16.61 -2.36 -4.64
N ASP A 63 17.46 -2.38 -5.69
CA ASP A 63 17.19 -1.67 -6.94
C ASP A 63 16.00 -2.27 -7.71
N GLU A 64 15.89 -3.60 -7.79
CA GLU A 64 14.73 -4.25 -8.42
C GLU A 64 13.41 -3.90 -7.73
N ILE A 65 13.40 -3.84 -6.38
CA ILE A 65 12.23 -3.46 -5.60
C ILE A 65 11.88 -1.99 -5.84
N LEU A 66 12.86 -1.09 -5.77
CA LEU A 66 12.66 0.35 -6.00
C LEU A 66 12.21 0.63 -7.45
N ASP A 67 12.81 -0.06 -8.44
CA ASP A 67 12.46 0.12 -9.85
C ASP A 67 11.01 -0.32 -10.13
N ALA A 68 10.61 -1.50 -9.64
CA ALA A 68 9.24 -2.00 -9.81
C ALA A 68 8.20 -1.02 -9.23
N VAL A 69 8.42 -0.52 -8.02
CA VAL A 69 7.51 0.42 -7.35
C VAL A 69 7.54 1.80 -8.03
N SER A 70 8.72 2.26 -8.46
CA SER A 70 8.88 3.53 -9.19
C SER A 70 8.09 3.54 -10.50
N LYS A 71 8.09 2.43 -11.26
CA LYS A 71 7.28 2.28 -12.48
C LYS A 71 5.78 2.41 -12.21
N ALA A 72 5.29 1.84 -11.10
CA ALA A 72 3.89 2.00 -10.72
C ALA A 72 3.52 3.43 -10.35
N LEU A 73 4.40 4.13 -9.62
CA LEU A 73 4.19 5.53 -9.23
C LEU A 73 4.28 6.47 -10.45
N ASP A 74 5.21 6.24 -11.38
CA ASP A 74 5.29 7.01 -12.63
C ASP A 74 4.02 6.82 -13.46
N ALA A 75 3.56 5.58 -13.63
CA ALA A 75 2.31 5.29 -14.33
C ALA A 75 1.09 5.93 -13.64
N GLN A 76 1.06 5.98 -12.31
CA GLN A 76 0.03 6.67 -11.55
C GLN A 76 0.03 8.17 -11.85
N GLY A 77 1.19 8.81 -11.81
CA GLY A 77 1.32 10.23 -12.10
C GLY A 77 0.86 10.59 -13.51
N ARG A 78 1.04 9.69 -14.47
CA ARG A 78 0.57 9.84 -15.87
C ARG A 78 -0.90 9.51 -16.08
N GLY A 79 -1.63 9.08 -15.04
CA GLY A 79 -3.01 8.63 -15.17
C GLY A 79 -3.16 7.28 -15.89
N GLU A 80 -2.14 6.46 -15.89
CA GLU A 80 -2.09 5.13 -16.54
C GLU A 80 -2.32 3.98 -15.56
N THR A 81 -3.00 4.26 -14.47
CA THR A 81 -3.39 3.27 -13.45
C THR A 81 -4.87 3.36 -13.12
N VAL A 82 -5.42 2.27 -12.62
CA VAL A 82 -6.68 2.28 -11.88
C VAL A 82 -6.39 1.87 -10.45
N ILE A 83 -6.73 2.73 -9.50
CA ILE A 83 -6.58 2.50 -8.06
C ILE A 83 -7.97 2.59 -7.45
N GLU A 84 -8.51 1.44 -7.06
CA GLU A 84 -9.78 1.40 -6.36
C GLU A 84 -9.54 1.53 -4.85
N PRO A 85 -10.37 2.29 -4.13
CA PRO A 85 -10.29 2.35 -2.68
C PRO A 85 -10.34 0.96 -2.06
N ARG A 86 -9.47 0.72 -1.07
CA ARG A 86 -9.48 -0.58 -0.36
C ARG A 86 -10.81 -0.82 0.31
N VAL A 87 -11.23 -2.08 0.32
CA VAL A 87 -12.42 -2.54 1.01
C VAL A 87 -11.99 -3.38 2.21
N HIS A 88 -12.65 -3.15 3.34
CA HIS A 88 -12.47 -3.96 4.55
C HIS A 88 -13.62 -4.98 4.63
N LEU A 89 -13.27 -6.25 4.77
CA LEU A 89 -14.22 -7.30 5.10
C LEU A 89 -13.95 -7.71 6.55
N VAL A 90 -14.90 -7.44 7.43
CA VAL A 90 -14.82 -7.75 8.85
C VAL A 90 -15.81 -8.88 9.14
N PRO A 91 -15.34 -10.12 9.42
CA PRO A 91 -16.23 -11.21 9.81
C PRO A 91 -16.90 -10.91 11.16
N GLU A 92 -18.20 -11.19 11.28
CA GLU A 92 -18.93 -11.00 12.54
C GLU A 92 -18.37 -11.80 13.71
N SER A 93 -17.73 -12.95 13.42
CA SER A 93 -17.06 -13.81 14.39
C SER A 93 -15.70 -13.33 14.85
N SER A 94 -15.19 -12.23 14.27
CA SER A 94 -13.83 -11.75 14.54
C SER A 94 -13.84 -10.40 15.23
N ASP A 95 -13.58 -10.40 16.54
CA ASP A 95 -13.41 -9.16 17.32
C ASP A 95 -12.06 -8.47 17.06
N LYS A 96 -11.10 -9.14 16.41
CA LYS A 96 -9.69 -8.70 16.38
C LYS A 96 -9.00 -8.89 15.03
N GLY A 97 -9.75 -9.13 13.98
CA GLY A 97 -9.19 -9.35 12.65
C GLY A 97 -10.11 -8.89 11.54
N HIS A 98 -9.51 -8.60 10.42
CA HIS A 98 -10.24 -8.21 9.20
C HIS A 98 -9.42 -8.56 7.97
N PHE A 99 -10.09 -8.54 6.82
CA PHE A 99 -9.41 -8.64 5.53
C PHE A 99 -9.39 -7.28 4.84
N ASN A 100 -8.23 -6.91 4.32
CA ASN A 100 -8.08 -5.80 3.40
C ASN A 100 -8.07 -6.32 1.97
N VAL A 101 -8.97 -5.84 1.11
CA VAL A 101 -9.01 -6.17 -0.31
C VAL A 101 -8.57 -4.95 -1.12
N LEU A 102 -7.46 -5.08 -1.83
CA LEU A 102 -6.86 -4.04 -2.64
C LEU A 102 -6.91 -4.48 -4.12
N ARG A 103 -7.34 -3.57 -4.99
CA ARG A 103 -7.53 -3.83 -6.42
C ARG A 103 -6.86 -2.74 -7.24
N GLY A 104 -6.17 -3.13 -8.30
CA GLY A 104 -5.50 -2.15 -9.15
C GLY A 104 -5.13 -2.69 -10.52
N TYR A 105 -4.87 -1.76 -11.42
CA TYR A 105 -4.37 -2.01 -12.76
C TYR A 105 -3.24 -1.03 -13.09
N VAL A 106 -2.20 -1.54 -13.74
CA VAL A 106 -1.06 -0.76 -14.22
C VAL A 106 -0.89 -0.99 -15.71
N LYS A 107 -1.23 0.02 -16.51
CA LYS A 107 -1.23 -0.06 -17.98
C LYS A 107 0.13 -0.41 -18.54
N ALA A 108 1.19 0.27 -18.07
CA ALA A 108 2.56 0.06 -18.56
C ALA A 108 3.08 -1.37 -18.33
N LEU A 109 2.54 -2.08 -17.32
CA LEU A 109 2.89 -3.47 -17.02
C LEU A 109 1.94 -4.47 -17.66
N ASN A 110 0.79 -4.01 -18.16
CA ASN A 110 -0.30 -4.85 -18.66
C ASN A 110 -0.76 -5.93 -17.66
N TYR A 111 -0.87 -5.54 -16.37
CA TYR A 111 -1.38 -6.39 -15.30
C TYR A 111 -2.48 -5.69 -14.50
N ALA A 112 -3.58 -6.42 -14.29
CA ALA A 112 -4.54 -6.15 -13.23
C ALA A 112 -4.26 -7.09 -12.06
N GLY A 113 -4.59 -6.67 -10.83
CA GLY A 113 -4.36 -7.52 -9.67
C GLY A 113 -5.31 -7.25 -8.51
N VAL A 114 -5.51 -8.29 -7.72
CA VAL A 114 -6.26 -8.24 -6.47
C VAL A 114 -5.42 -8.85 -5.37
N LYS A 115 -5.09 -8.05 -4.35
CA LYS A 115 -4.44 -8.53 -3.14
C LYS A 115 -5.44 -8.60 -2.00
N VAL A 116 -5.48 -9.73 -1.32
CA VAL A 116 -6.23 -9.92 -0.08
C VAL A 116 -5.24 -10.11 1.06
N VAL A 117 -5.37 -9.31 2.11
CA VAL A 117 -4.54 -9.39 3.33
C VAL A 117 -5.44 -9.71 4.50
N GLY A 118 -5.22 -10.84 5.16
CA GLY A 118 -5.76 -11.11 6.48
C GLY A 118 -4.88 -10.45 7.54
N ASP A 119 -5.44 -9.52 8.31
CA ASP A 119 -4.77 -8.87 9.45
C ASP A 119 -5.47 -9.29 10.74
N PHE A 120 -4.88 -10.24 11.44
CA PHE A 120 -5.40 -10.85 12.65
C PHE A 120 -4.37 -10.74 13.76
N VAL A 121 -4.47 -9.71 14.58
CA VAL A 121 -3.44 -9.31 15.56
C VAL A 121 -3.11 -10.38 16.61
N ASP A 122 -4.04 -11.29 16.88
CA ASP A 122 -3.89 -12.36 17.90
C ASP A 122 -3.33 -13.69 17.35
N ASN A 123 -3.07 -13.79 16.04
CA ASN A 123 -2.52 -15.00 15.41
C ASN A 123 -1.23 -15.48 16.06
N TYR A 124 -0.40 -14.58 16.60
CA TYR A 124 0.82 -14.98 17.32
C TYR A 124 0.57 -15.89 18.52
N LYS A 125 -0.66 -15.94 19.06
CA LYS A 125 -1.04 -16.82 20.17
C LYS A 125 -1.20 -18.29 19.76
N VAL A 126 -1.29 -18.52 18.45
CA VAL A 126 -1.44 -19.85 17.83
C VAL A 126 -0.36 -20.09 16.76
N ASP A 127 0.80 -19.46 16.94
CA ASP A 127 1.99 -19.59 16.10
C ASP A 127 1.76 -19.28 14.61
N LEU A 128 0.80 -18.40 14.30
CA LEU A 128 0.55 -17.90 12.96
C LEU A 128 1.03 -16.45 12.82
N PRO A 129 1.47 -16.03 11.61
CA PRO A 129 1.73 -14.64 11.33
C PRO A 129 0.48 -13.77 11.51
N SER A 130 0.66 -12.57 12.06
CA SER A 130 -0.46 -11.62 12.24
C SER A 130 -1.01 -11.10 10.90
N GLU A 131 -0.18 -11.07 9.87
CA GLU A 131 -0.57 -10.72 8.51
C GLU A 131 -0.17 -11.83 7.55
N LEU A 132 -1.11 -12.24 6.71
CA LEU A 132 -0.90 -13.15 5.59
C LEU A 132 -1.60 -12.58 4.37
N ALA A 133 -0.94 -12.60 3.22
CA ALA A 133 -1.48 -12.00 2.01
C ALA A 133 -1.35 -12.90 0.80
N VAL A 134 -2.34 -12.85 -0.09
CA VAL A 134 -2.30 -13.44 -1.41
C VAL A 134 -2.54 -12.37 -2.47
N LEU A 135 -1.72 -12.38 -3.53
CA LEU A 135 -1.91 -11.54 -4.72
C LEU A 135 -2.25 -12.43 -5.91
N ASN A 136 -3.36 -12.12 -6.57
CA ASN A 136 -3.74 -12.69 -7.84
C ASN A 136 -3.49 -11.67 -8.95
N LEU A 137 -2.75 -12.07 -9.98
CA LEU A 137 -2.48 -11.26 -11.17
C LEU A 137 -3.28 -11.79 -12.36
N PHE A 138 -3.79 -10.86 -13.18
CA PHE A 138 -4.65 -11.15 -14.33
C PHE A 138 -4.18 -10.39 -15.57
N ASP A 139 -4.42 -10.98 -16.73
CA ASP A 139 -4.35 -10.28 -18.00
C ASP A 139 -5.55 -9.31 -18.10
N PRO A 140 -5.35 -8.00 -18.24
CA PRO A 140 -6.43 -7.03 -18.23
C PRO A 140 -7.30 -7.06 -19.50
N ASN A 141 -6.81 -7.67 -20.58
CA ASN A 141 -7.52 -7.71 -21.87
C ASN A 141 -8.47 -8.92 -21.97
N SER A 142 -8.11 -10.02 -21.32
CA SER A 142 -8.87 -11.28 -21.41
C SER A 142 -9.47 -11.73 -20.07
N GLY A 143 -9.01 -11.17 -18.96
CA GLY A 143 -9.38 -11.63 -17.61
C GLY A 143 -8.73 -12.96 -17.22
N VAL A 144 -7.81 -13.50 -18.03
CA VAL A 144 -7.13 -14.75 -17.75
C VAL A 144 -6.22 -14.59 -16.53
N PRO A 145 -6.34 -15.45 -15.49
CA PRO A 145 -5.42 -15.46 -14.38
C PRO A 145 -4.01 -15.83 -14.86
N LYS A 146 -3.01 -15.08 -14.36
CA LYS A 146 -1.59 -15.23 -14.72
C LYS A 146 -0.76 -15.80 -13.59
N ALA A 147 -1.03 -15.36 -12.36
CA ALA A 147 -0.27 -15.81 -11.20
C ALA A 147 -1.06 -15.74 -9.90
N ILE A 148 -0.68 -16.61 -8.95
CA ILE A 148 -1.06 -16.57 -7.54
C ILE A 148 0.23 -16.54 -6.73
N ILE A 149 0.40 -15.51 -5.88
CA ILE A 149 1.65 -15.24 -5.18
C ILE A 149 1.37 -15.09 -3.69
N ASP A 150 2.18 -15.70 -2.82
CA ASP A 150 2.29 -15.27 -1.43
C ASP A 150 2.78 -13.82 -1.41
N ALA A 151 1.91 -12.91 -1.00
CA ALA A 151 2.16 -11.48 -1.04
C ALA A 151 2.51 -10.88 0.33
N THR A 152 2.78 -11.70 1.33
CA THR A 152 3.15 -11.23 2.67
C THR A 152 4.42 -10.40 2.62
N ALA A 153 5.47 -10.92 1.98
CA ALA A 153 6.73 -10.19 1.76
C ALA A 153 6.55 -8.97 0.82
N ILE A 154 5.68 -9.06 -0.18
CA ILE A 154 5.38 -7.93 -1.09
C ILE A 154 4.89 -6.72 -0.29
N THR A 155 4.00 -6.93 0.67
CA THR A 155 3.46 -5.84 1.50
C THR A 155 4.57 -5.06 2.21
N ASP A 156 5.53 -5.77 2.79
CA ASP A 156 6.64 -5.15 3.50
C ASP A 156 7.61 -4.41 2.54
N MET A 157 8.02 -5.09 1.46
CA MET A 157 8.95 -4.53 0.48
C MET A 157 8.40 -3.28 -0.21
N ARG A 158 7.16 -3.35 -0.76
CA ARG A 158 6.59 -2.21 -1.49
C ARG A 158 6.29 -1.01 -0.59
N THR A 159 5.96 -1.24 0.70
CA THR A 159 5.74 -0.13 1.64
C THR A 159 7.05 0.58 1.95
N GLY A 160 8.12 -0.17 2.20
CA GLY A 160 9.46 0.41 2.35
C GLY A 160 9.91 1.16 1.09
N ALA A 161 9.64 0.61 -0.10
CA ALA A 161 9.98 1.25 -1.36
C ALA A 161 9.22 2.57 -1.60
N VAL A 162 7.93 2.65 -1.24
CA VAL A 162 7.16 3.91 -1.32
C VAL A 162 7.75 4.97 -0.39
N THR A 163 8.10 4.60 0.85
CA THR A 163 8.79 5.51 1.78
C THR A 163 10.13 5.99 1.20
N ALA A 164 10.96 5.07 0.69
CA ALA A 164 12.28 5.39 0.18
C ALA A 164 12.22 6.23 -1.12
N LEU A 165 11.29 5.93 -2.02
CA LEU A 165 11.04 6.76 -3.21
C LEU A 165 10.47 8.14 -2.84
N GLY A 166 9.58 8.23 -1.85
CA GLY A 166 9.18 9.51 -1.28
C GLY A 166 10.39 10.32 -0.81
N ALA A 167 11.28 9.70 -0.04
CA ALA A 167 12.50 10.33 0.44
C ALA A 167 13.45 10.75 -0.70
N LYS A 168 13.59 9.91 -1.74
CA LYS A 168 14.43 10.21 -2.92
C LYS A 168 14.09 11.56 -3.58
N TYR A 169 12.80 11.92 -3.60
CA TYR A 169 12.32 13.15 -4.23
C TYR A 169 12.07 14.29 -3.23
N LEU A 170 11.84 13.98 -1.96
CA LEU A 170 11.34 14.93 -0.97
C LEU A 170 12.30 15.17 0.21
N ALA A 171 13.26 14.29 0.49
CA ALA A 171 14.28 14.53 1.50
C ALA A 171 15.47 15.31 0.92
N ARG A 172 16.26 15.91 1.79
CA ARG A 172 17.54 16.49 1.40
C ARG A 172 18.50 15.37 0.98
N LYS A 173 19.27 15.59 -0.06
CA LYS A 173 20.20 14.58 -0.58
C LYS A 173 21.36 14.27 0.38
N ASP A 174 21.69 15.23 1.22
CA ASP A 174 22.73 15.13 2.25
C ASP A 174 22.21 14.65 3.61
N SER A 175 21.01 14.07 3.66
CA SER A 175 20.43 13.51 4.89
C SER A 175 21.33 12.43 5.48
N LYS A 176 21.69 12.58 6.77
CA LYS A 176 22.64 11.69 7.47
C LYS A 176 22.05 10.98 8.67
N ILE A 177 20.94 11.48 9.21
CA ILE A 177 20.32 10.94 10.42
C ILE A 177 18.90 10.47 10.11
N LEU A 178 18.65 9.17 10.30
CA LEU A 178 17.33 8.56 10.23
C LEU A 178 16.80 8.29 11.66
N GLY A 179 15.58 8.77 11.95
CA GLY A 179 14.80 8.36 13.12
C GLY A 179 13.59 7.51 12.68
N HIS A 180 13.48 6.29 13.21
CA HIS A 180 12.43 5.36 12.82
C HIS A 180 11.67 4.81 14.03
N ILE A 181 10.37 5.10 14.11
CA ILE A 181 9.45 4.54 15.10
C ILE A 181 8.72 3.35 14.51
N GLY A 182 8.78 2.20 15.18
CA GLY A 182 8.21 0.92 14.76
C GLY A 182 9.32 -0.11 14.49
N ALA A 183 9.03 -1.40 14.77
CA ALA A 183 9.99 -2.48 14.66
C ALA A 183 9.41 -3.77 14.05
N ARG A 184 8.24 -3.70 13.40
CA ARG A 184 7.56 -4.85 12.84
C ARG A 184 7.11 -4.61 11.40
N GLY A 185 6.75 -5.68 10.70
CA GLY A 185 6.25 -5.64 9.35
C GLY A 185 7.17 -4.86 8.43
N THR A 186 6.64 -3.77 7.90
CA THR A 186 7.30 -2.92 6.91
C THR A 186 8.57 -2.19 7.38
N SER A 187 8.80 -2.08 8.71
CA SER A 187 9.88 -1.27 9.29
C SER A 187 11.28 -1.68 8.80
N TYR A 188 11.52 -2.98 8.64
CA TYR A 188 12.81 -3.47 8.14
C TYR A 188 13.11 -2.95 6.73
N TRP A 189 12.14 -3.04 5.83
CA TRP A 189 12.32 -2.59 4.45
C TRP A 189 12.37 -1.06 4.34
N ASN A 190 11.71 -0.34 5.25
CA ASN A 190 11.87 1.12 5.32
C ASN A 190 13.30 1.50 5.60
N VAL A 191 13.88 0.99 6.69
CA VAL A 191 15.26 1.33 7.06
C VAL A 191 16.24 0.87 6.00
N ARG A 192 16.11 -0.37 5.51
CA ARG A 192 16.99 -0.95 4.51
C ARG A 192 17.03 -0.15 3.20
N LEU A 193 15.84 0.19 2.65
CA LEU A 193 15.77 0.90 1.38
C LEU A 193 16.10 2.39 1.51
N LEU A 194 15.82 3.00 2.65
CA LEU A 194 16.27 4.36 2.95
C LEU A 194 17.80 4.40 3.07
N ASP A 195 18.42 3.48 3.80
CA ASP A 195 19.88 3.44 3.95
C ASP A 195 20.58 3.16 2.61
N HIS A 196 19.99 2.32 1.76
CA HIS A 196 20.49 2.09 0.40
C HIS A 196 20.55 3.38 -0.45
N LEU A 197 19.60 4.32 -0.25
CA LEU A 197 19.56 5.57 -1.01
C LEU A 197 20.38 6.70 -0.39
N PHE A 198 20.53 6.74 0.95
CA PHE A 198 21.10 7.90 1.66
C PHE A 198 22.43 7.63 2.34
N ASP A 199 22.79 6.36 2.60
CA ASP A 199 24.00 5.97 3.32
C ASP A 199 24.14 6.73 4.65
N PHE A 200 23.21 6.48 5.59
CA PHE A 200 23.13 7.20 6.86
C PHE A 200 24.36 7.00 7.75
N GLU A 201 24.78 8.07 8.41
CA GLU A 201 25.80 8.04 9.45
C GLU A 201 25.22 7.57 10.80
N GLU A 202 23.93 7.86 11.03
CA GLU A 202 23.22 7.47 12.25
C GLU A 202 21.81 7.00 11.94
N ILE A 203 21.47 5.79 12.40
CA ILE A 203 20.12 5.22 12.31
C ILE A 203 19.63 4.98 13.73
N ARG A 204 18.59 5.73 14.15
CA ARG A 204 17.93 5.60 15.43
C ARG A 204 16.65 4.83 15.30
N VAL A 205 16.40 3.87 16.19
CA VAL A 205 15.17 3.08 16.19
C VAL A 205 14.52 3.06 17.56
N HIS A 206 13.18 3.11 17.54
CA HIS A 206 12.38 2.96 18.76
C HIS A 206 11.17 2.07 18.51
N SER A 207 10.80 1.29 19.51
CA SER A 207 9.53 0.55 19.56
C SER A 207 9.11 0.35 21.02
N ARG A 208 7.80 0.36 21.27
CA ARG A 208 7.24 0.23 22.61
C ARG A 208 7.68 -1.06 23.34
N ARG A 209 7.91 -2.15 22.61
CA ARG A 209 8.34 -3.43 23.18
C ARG A 209 9.85 -3.56 23.04
N PRO A 210 10.61 -3.60 24.14
CA PRO A 210 12.07 -3.70 24.10
C PRO A 210 12.56 -4.91 23.30
N GLU A 211 11.95 -6.08 23.49
CA GLU A 211 12.36 -7.32 22.80
C GLU A 211 12.23 -7.19 21.28
N SER A 212 11.14 -6.55 20.80
CA SER A 212 10.94 -6.33 19.37
C SER A 212 11.90 -5.28 18.82
N ARG A 213 12.19 -4.24 19.60
CA ARG A 213 13.13 -3.16 19.27
C ARG A 213 14.54 -3.71 19.12
N ASP A 214 15.00 -4.48 20.11
CA ASP A 214 16.36 -4.99 20.17
C ASP A 214 16.60 -6.06 19.09
N ALA A 215 15.62 -6.94 18.85
CA ALA A 215 15.66 -7.91 17.75
C ALA A 215 15.70 -7.22 16.39
N PHE A 216 14.96 -6.11 16.24
CA PHE A 216 14.95 -5.30 15.01
C PHE A 216 16.29 -4.63 14.77
N ALA A 217 16.87 -4.00 15.79
CA ALA A 217 18.20 -3.37 15.70
C ALA A 217 19.27 -4.40 15.34
N LYS A 218 19.31 -5.55 16.02
CA LYS A 218 20.24 -6.64 15.72
C LYS A 218 20.13 -7.16 14.28
N ARG A 219 18.90 -7.29 13.78
CA ARG A 219 18.68 -7.70 12.38
C ARG A 219 19.22 -6.69 11.39
N LEU A 220 18.98 -5.39 11.63
CA LEU A 220 19.50 -4.31 10.79
C LEU A 220 21.02 -4.23 10.83
N GLU A 221 21.64 -4.35 12.01
CA GLU A 221 23.10 -4.36 12.15
C GLU A 221 23.75 -5.48 11.35
N ALA A 222 23.16 -6.68 11.40
CA ALA A 222 23.66 -7.84 10.65
C ALA A 222 23.55 -7.66 9.13
N ASP A 223 22.53 -6.94 8.66
CA ASP A 223 22.23 -6.78 7.23
C ASP A 223 22.93 -5.56 6.62
N LEU A 224 22.98 -4.43 7.36
CA LEU A 224 23.55 -3.18 6.88
C LEU A 224 25.04 -3.02 7.21
N GLY A 225 25.58 -3.82 8.14
CA GLY A 225 26.96 -3.67 8.61
C GLY A 225 27.20 -2.37 9.36
N LYS A 226 26.16 -1.72 9.88
CA LYS A 226 26.18 -0.44 10.60
C LYS A 226 25.64 -0.61 12.02
N LYS A 227 26.14 0.20 12.95
CA LYS A 227 25.60 0.27 14.30
C LYS A 227 24.22 0.94 14.26
N ILE A 228 23.25 0.31 14.91
CA ILE A 228 21.90 0.88 15.09
C ILE A 228 21.75 1.45 16.49
N VAL A 229 21.33 2.70 16.61
CA VAL A 229 21.11 3.38 17.88
C VAL A 229 19.70 3.05 18.38
N VAL A 230 19.63 2.25 19.42
CA VAL A 230 18.37 1.92 20.10
C VAL A 230 18.04 3.03 21.09
N THR A 231 16.82 3.58 21.02
CA THR A 231 16.37 4.67 21.90
C THR A 231 15.22 4.22 22.80
N ASP A 232 15.09 4.84 23.97
CA ASP A 232 14.09 4.45 24.97
C ASP A 232 12.77 5.21 24.83
N ASN A 233 12.75 6.28 24.04
CA ASN A 233 11.57 7.09 23.82
C ASN A 233 11.54 7.69 22.39
N TRP A 234 10.40 8.27 22.02
CA TRP A 234 10.16 8.88 20.72
C TRP A 234 11.05 10.12 20.48
N GLN A 235 11.25 10.93 21.51
CA GLN A 235 12.03 12.16 21.40
C GLN A 235 13.46 11.87 20.99
N ASP A 236 14.13 10.96 21.68
CA ASP A 236 15.53 10.61 21.41
C ASP A 236 15.67 9.96 20.02
N CYS A 237 14.63 9.26 19.56
CA CYS A 237 14.61 8.67 18.23
C CYS A 237 14.46 9.73 17.13
N LEU A 238 13.51 10.65 17.27
CA LEU A 238 13.09 11.53 16.19
C LEU A 238 13.75 12.91 16.21
N LYS A 239 13.94 13.51 17.40
CA LYS A 239 14.37 14.90 17.49
C LYS A 239 15.68 15.16 16.76
N GLY A 240 15.62 16.11 15.81
CA GLY A 240 16.78 16.53 15.03
C GLY A 240 17.21 15.55 13.92
N ALA A 241 16.44 14.47 13.65
CA ALA A 241 16.70 13.62 12.50
C ALA A 241 16.44 14.38 11.17
N ASP A 242 17.11 13.98 10.10
CA ASP A 242 16.89 14.52 8.76
C ASP A 242 15.65 13.88 8.12
N ILE A 243 15.52 12.57 8.34
CA ILE A 243 14.36 11.78 7.91
C ILE A 243 13.72 11.18 9.15
N MET A 244 12.42 11.40 9.32
CA MET A 244 11.65 10.98 10.48
C MET A 244 10.51 10.09 10.03
N VAL A 245 10.54 8.80 10.38
CA VAL A 245 9.52 7.82 9.99
C VAL A 245 8.71 7.38 11.20
N GLU A 246 7.38 7.51 11.11
CA GLU A 246 6.45 7.02 12.11
C GLU A 246 5.62 5.87 11.51
N ALA A 247 5.88 4.65 11.99
CA ALA A 247 5.30 3.38 11.53
C ALA A 247 4.68 2.58 12.68
N SER A 248 4.15 3.29 13.69
CA SER A 248 3.60 2.63 14.87
C SER A 248 2.21 2.03 14.62
N ARG A 249 1.86 1.04 15.45
CA ARG A 249 0.49 0.52 15.58
C ARG A 249 -0.04 0.92 16.95
N LEU A 250 -0.53 2.15 17.05
CA LEU A 250 -1.21 2.61 18.25
C LEU A 250 -2.61 1.99 18.33
N PRO A 251 -3.12 1.64 19.53
CA PRO A 251 -4.48 1.16 19.71
C PRO A 251 -5.51 2.26 19.49
N GLU A 252 -5.14 3.50 19.78
CA GLU A 252 -5.96 4.72 19.68
C GLU A 252 -5.08 5.90 19.27
N PRO A 253 -5.63 7.00 18.75
CA PRO A 253 -4.89 8.22 18.46
C PRO A 253 -4.22 8.79 19.71
N ALA A 254 -2.93 9.14 19.61
CA ALA A 254 -2.17 9.76 20.70
C ALA A 254 -1.08 10.68 20.12
N PRO A 255 -1.00 11.97 20.50
CA PRO A 255 -0.05 12.93 19.94
C PRO A 255 1.37 12.73 20.53
N LEU A 256 2.00 11.62 20.17
CA LEU A 256 3.31 11.23 20.65
C LEU A 256 4.45 11.89 19.86
N PHE A 257 4.23 12.20 18.59
CA PHE A 257 5.19 12.88 17.72
C PHE A 257 4.97 14.39 17.82
N LYS A 258 5.95 15.10 18.41
CA LYS A 258 5.85 16.53 18.74
C LYS A 258 6.36 17.41 17.61
N THR A 259 5.69 18.53 17.40
CA THR A 259 6.03 19.53 16.39
C THR A 259 7.41 20.12 16.61
N ASP A 260 7.80 20.39 17.86
CA ASP A 260 9.09 20.98 18.24
C ASP A 260 10.31 20.06 18.06
N TRP A 261 10.10 18.78 17.70
CA TRP A 261 11.19 17.85 17.38
C TRP A 261 11.63 17.95 15.93
N VAL A 262 10.77 18.51 15.05
CA VAL A 262 11.02 18.62 13.62
C VAL A 262 11.92 19.81 13.35
N LYS A 263 13.11 19.57 12.85
CA LYS A 263 14.01 20.64 12.43
C LYS A 263 13.63 21.12 11.01
N LYS A 264 13.97 22.38 10.72
CA LYS A 264 13.82 22.93 9.37
C LYS A 264 14.59 22.09 8.36
N GLY A 265 14.00 21.86 7.19
CA GLY A 265 14.57 21.03 6.16
C GLY A 265 14.36 19.52 6.35
N ALA A 266 13.70 19.07 7.43
CA ALA A 266 13.42 17.66 7.66
C ALA A 266 12.40 17.11 6.69
N PHE A 267 12.46 15.77 6.48
CA PHE A 267 11.45 15.01 5.77
C PHE A 267 10.73 14.08 6.75
N VAL A 268 9.40 14.17 6.82
CA VAL A 268 8.55 13.48 7.79
C VAL A 268 7.62 12.50 7.07
N VAL A 269 7.66 11.23 7.45
CA VAL A 269 6.84 10.16 6.86
C VAL A 269 6.01 9.46 7.94
N PRO A 270 4.81 9.98 8.26
CA PRO A 270 3.91 9.31 9.17
C PRO A 270 3.00 8.36 8.38
N TYR A 271 3.14 7.05 8.57
CA TYR A 271 2.23 6.08 7.98
C TYR A 271 1.67 5.05 8.97
N GLY A 272 1.82 5.34 10.26
CA GLY A 272 1.20 4.56 11.31
C GLY A 272 -0.32 4.43 11.18
N THR A 273 -0.89 3.43 11.86
CA THR A 273 -2.33 3.11 11.73
C THR A 273 -3.22 4.19 12.28
N MET A 274 -2.80 4.87 13.35
CA MET A 274 -3.57 5.92 14.04
C MET A 274 -2.82 7.24 14.01
N SER A 275 -3.52 8.34 14.25
CA SER A 275 -2.90 9.66 14.38
C SER A 275 -1.96 9.69 15.60
N ALA A 276 -0.66 9.77 15.32
CA ALA A 276 0.39 9.87 16.32
C ALA A 276 1.01 11.28 16.40
N LEU A 277 0.62 12.19 15.52
CA LEU A 277 1.21 13.53 15.37
C LEU A 277 0.42 14.57 16.19
N GLU A 278 1.12 15.57 16.68
CA GLU A 278 0.48 16.80 17.16
C GLU A 278 -0.29 17.46 16.01
N PHE A 279 -1.40 18.12 16.36
CA PHE A 279 -2.32 18.65 15.35
C PHE A 279 -1.75 19.85 14.60
N ASP A 280 -0.85 20.59 15.21
CA ASP A 280 -0.13 21.74 14.63
C ASP A 280 1.10 21.33 13.80
N LEU A 281 1.49 20.05 13.79
CA LEU A 281 2.65 19.60 13.03
C LEU A 281 2.56 19.94 11.53
N THR A 282 1.38 19.91 10.95
CA THR A 282 1.19 20.29 9.54
C THR A 282 1.33 21.79 9.27
N ASP A 283 1.30 22.65 10.31
CA ASP A 283 1.46 24.10 10.13
C ASP A 283 2.89 24.52 9.80
N ILE A 284 3.86 23.67 10.16
CA ILE A 284 5.28 23.91 9.87
C ILE A 284 5.77 23.24 8.60
N MET A 285 4.87 22.57 7.85
CA MET A 285 5.21 21.91 6.61
C MET A 285 5.08 22.84 5.41
N ASP A 286 6.15 23.02 4.66
CA ASP A 286 6.14 23.77 3.40
C ASP A 286 5.40 23.01 2.30
N LYS A 287 5.45 21.66 2.36
CA LYS A 287 4.72 20.77 1.43
C LYS A 287 4.14 19.57 2.17
N VAL A 288 2.88 19.26 1.86
CA VAL A 288 2.22 18.01 2.25
C VAL A 288 1.94 17.21 0.99
N VAL A 289 2.45 15.98 0.95
CA VAL A 289 2.34 15.06 -0.17
C VAL A 289 1.65 13.78 0.32
N VAL A 290 0.84 13.15 -0.52
CA VAL A 290 0.21 11.84 -0.23
C VAL A 290 0.54 10.83 -1.32
N ASP A 291 0.29 9.55 -1.07
CA ASP A 291 0.40 8.52 -2.11
C ASP A 291 -0.78 8.58 -3.09
N ASP A 292 -2.01 8.73 -2.59
CA ASP A 292 -3.25 8.86 -3.37
C ASP A 292 -4.34 9.49 -2.51
N TRP A 293 -4.95 10.57 -2.99
CA TRP A 293 -5.99 11.25 -2.23
C TRP A 293 -7.26 10.41 -2.07
N GLY A 294 -7.56 9.55 -3.03
CA GLY A 294 -8.66 8.60 -2.93
C GLY A 294 -8.52 7.63 -1.75
N GLN A 295 -7.28 7.31 -1.33
CA GLN A 295 -6.98 6.51 -0.14
C GLN A 295 -6.89 7.35 1.14
N CYS A 296 -6.42 8.60 1.04
CA CYS A 296 -6.14 9.49 2.17
C CYS A 296 -7.31 10.38 2.54
N GLY A 297 -8.17 10.75 1.59
CA GLY A 297 -9.27 11.70 1.72
C GLY A 297 -10.32 11.37 2.78
N PRO A 298 -11.38 12.17 2.90
CA PRO A 298 -12.42 12.03 3.93
C PRO A 298 -13.14 10.68 3.93
N GLY A 299 -13.71 10.30 5.07
CA GLY A 299 -14.54 9.08 5.19
C GLY A 299 -13.76 7.77 5.31
N LYS A 300 -12.45 7.82 5.51
CA LYS A 300 -11.63 6.63 5.73
C LYS A 300 -11.41 6.38 7.24
N PRO A 301 -11.42 5.11 7.70
CA PRO A 301 -11.45 4.81 9.14
C PRO A 301 -10.12 5.06 9.88
N PHE A 302 -8.97 4.98 9.20
CA PHE A 302 -7.64 4.98 9.82
C PHE A 302 -6.65 5.86 9.06
N GLY A 303 -5.53 6.20 9.72
CA GLY A 303 -4.37 6.83 9.11
C GLY A 303 -3.74 7.90 9.99
N ALA A 304 -2.44 8.12 9.81
CA ALA A 304 -1.66 9.03 10.63
C ALA A 304 -2.17 10.49 10.62
N LEU A 305 -2.68 10.97 9.49
CA LEU A 305 -3.29 12.30 9.36
C LEU A 305 -4.84 12.28 9.38
N ARG A 306 -5.46 11.21 9.87
CA ARG A 306 -6.93 11.11 9.85
C ARG A 306 -7.62 12.31 10.48
N ARG A 307 -7.17 12.70 11.68
CA ARG A 307 -7.69 13.87 12.38
C ARG A 307 -7.54 15.17 11.56
N HIS A 308 -6.37 15.38 10.94
CA HIS A 308 -6.09 16.57 10.14
C HIS A 308 -7.01 16.68 8.91
N VAL A 309 -7.35 15.54 8.30
CA VAL A 309 -8.30 15.49 7.17
C VAL A 309 -9.74 15.70 7.63
N ASP A 310 -10.16 15.03 8.70
CA ASP A 310 -11.55 15.09 9.19
C ASP A 310 -11.90 16.47 9.75
N GLU A 311 -10.93 17.19 10.33
CA GLU A 311 -11.08 18.57 10.79
C GLU A 311 -10.78 19.62 9.68
N GLY A 312 -10.53 19.19 8.44
CA GLY A 312 -10.35 20.08 7.28
C GLY A 312 -9.02 20.81 7.23
N LYS A 313 -8.02 20.37 8.00
CA LYS A 313 -6.69 20.98 8.01
C LYS A 313 -5.82 20.53 6.83
N VAL A 314 -6.04 19.30 6.37
CA VAL A 314 -5.44 18.74 5.16
C VAL A 314 -6.57 18.38 4.19
N THR A 315 -6.58 19.00 3.02
CA THR A 315 -7.62 18.86 1.99
C THR A 315 -6.98 18.65 0.62
N ALA A 316 -7.77 18.27 -0.38
CA ALA A 316 -7.29 18.11 -1.76
C ALA A 316 -6.70 19.43 -2.31
N GLU A 317 -7.25 20.58 -1.88
CA GLU A 317 -6.88 21.90 -2.38
C GLU A 317 -5.55 22.40 -1.81
N ASN A 318 -5.18 21.98 -0.59
CA ASN A 318 -3.94 22.40 0.05
C ASN A 318 -2.81 21.36 0.00
N LEU A 319 -3.05 20.20 -0.62
CA LEU A 319 -1.97 19.27 -0.94
C LEU A 319 -1.03 19.87 -1.99
N HIS A 320 0.27 19.68 -1.79
CA HIS A 320 1.25 20.00 -2.82
C HIS A 320 1.10 19.06 -4.03
N ALA A 321 1.06 17.75 -3.81
CA ALA A 321 0.96 16.74 -4.85
C ALA A 321 0.57 15.36 -4.29
N GLU A 322 0.19 14.47 -5.20
CA GLU A 322 0.34 13.03 -5.03
C GLU A 322 1.74 12.62 -5.48
N ILE A 323 2.34 11.63 -4.82
CA ILE A 323 3.74 11.24 -5.09
C ILE A 323 3.97 10.81 -6.54
N GLY A 324 2.98 10.19 -7.18
CA GLY A 324 3.05 9.80 -8.59
C GLY A 324 3.30 11.00 -9.52
N GLN A 325 2.69 12.16 -9.23
CA GLN A 325 2.89 13.38 -10.00
C GLN A 325 4.33 13.92 -9.89
N ILE A 326 4.97 13.70 -8.75
CA ILE A 326 6.38 14.08 -8.52
C ILE A 326 7.31 13.09 -9.23
N VAL A 327 7.05 11.78 -9.10
CA VAL A 327 7.87 10.74 -9.73
C VAL A 327 7.89 10.88 -11.25
N CYS A 328 6.75 11.20 -11.88
CA CYS A 328 6.68 11.40 -13.33
C CYS A 328 7.10 12.81 -13.80
N GLY A 329 7.51 13.69 -12.89
CA GLY A 329 7.99 15.05 -13.20
C GLY A 329 6.92 16.09 -13.49
N MET A 330 5.63 15.81 -13.24
CA MET A 330 4.54 16.79 -13.41
C MET A 330 4.51 17.86 -12.31
N LYS A 331 4.97 17.51 -11.13
CA LYS A 331 5.08 18.42 -9.98
C LYS A 331 6.51 18.38 -9.44
N PRO A 332 7.04 19.49 -8.94
CA PRO A 332 8.37 19.51 -8.33
C PRO A 332 8.36 18.72 -7.01
N GLY A 333 9.47 18.04 -6.73
CA GLY A 333 9.73 17.48 -5.40
C GLY A 333 10.24 18.56 -4.46
N ARG A 334 11.36 18.28 -3.76
CA ARG A 334 12.08 19.28 -2.97
C ARG A 334 12.78 20.28 -3.88
N GLU A 335 12.59 21.57 -3.62
CA GLU A 335 13.20 22.68 -4.38
C GLU A 335 14.25 23.45 -3.56
N SER A 336 14.21 23.31 -2.22
CA SER A 336 15.16 23.96 -1.31
C SER A 336 15.49 23.06 -0.12
N ASP A 337 16.73 23.17 0.39
CA ASP A 337 17.15 22.47 1.60
C ASP A 337 16.44 22.94 2.87
N GLU A 338 15.83 24.13 2.80
CA GLU A 338 15.07 24.73 3.88
C GLU A 338 13.64 24.20 4.01
N GLU A 339 13.09 23.58 2.93
CA GLU A 339 11.73 23.07 2.98
C GLU A 339 11.57 21.92 3.95
N THR A 340 10.60 22.02 4.84
CA THR A 340 10.15 20.92 5.71
C THR A 340 8.97 20.23 5.03
N ILE A 341 9.10 18.96 4.73
CA ILE A 341 8.14 18.25 3.86
C ILE A 341 7.57 17.02 4.57
N LEU A 342 6.25 16.87 4.51
CA LEU A 342 5.54 15.69 5.02
C LEU A 342 5.03 14.84 3.86
N PHE A 343 5.28 13.54 3.92
CA PHE A 343 4.74 12.56 2.99
C PHE A 343 3.93 11.50 3.74
N TRP A 344 2.62 11.50 3.55
CA TRP A 344 1.73 10.51 4.12
C TRP A 344 1.29 9.50 3.07
N HIS A 345 1.57 8.22 3.30
CA HIS A 345 1.14 7.13 2.43
C HIS A 345 0.36 6.06 3.19
N ARG A 346 -0.54 5.39 2.49
CA ARG A 346 -1.38 4.31 3.00
C ARG A 346 -1.17 2.98 2.29
N GLY A 347 -0.42 3.02 1.21
CA GLY A 347 -0.13 1.88 0.36
C GLY A 347 -1.16 1.69 -0.75
N LEU A 348 -0.65 1.38 -1.93
CA LEU A 348 -1.38 1.31 -3.19
C LEU A 348 -1.39 -0.11 -3.73
N SER A 349 -2.54 -0.53 -4.25
CA SER A 349 -2.68 -1.80 -4.96
C SER A 349 -1.76 -1.90 -6.20
N THR A 350 -1.52 -0.79 -6.87
CA THR A 350 -0.66 -0.70 -8.05
C THR A 350 0.79 -1.04 -7.75
N THR A 351 1.30 -0.67 -6.57
CA THR A 351 2.65 -1.04 -6.13
C THR A 351 2.75 -2.53 -5.76
N ASP A 352 1.67 -3.14 -5.25
CA ASP A 352 1.60 -4.58 -5.05
C ASP A 352 1.60 -5.33 -6.38
N VAL A 353 0.81 -4.86 -7.38
CA VAL A 353 0.77 -5.43 -8.73
C VAL A 353 2.12 -5.33 -9.42
N ALA A 354 2.79 -4.18 -9.31
CA ALA A 354 4.08 -3.98 -9.97
C ALA A 354 5.19 -4.87 -9.39
N LEU A 355 5.27 -4.96 -8.07
CA LEU A 355 6.25 -5.83 -7.44
C LEU A 355 5.93 -7.31 -7.69
N GLY A 356 4.66 -7.70 -7.66
CA GLY A 356 4.23 -9.06 -8.00
C GLY A 356 4.55 -9.43 -9.44
N ALA A 357 4.36 -8.51 -10.40
CA ALA A 357 4.74 -8.71 -11.80
C ALA A 357 6.26 -8.94 -11.94
N ALA A 358 7.08 -8.08 -11.32
CA ALA A 358 8.54 -8.24 -11.31
C ALA A 358 8.98 -9.58 -10.69
N MET A 359 8.29 -10.05 -9.63
CA MET A 359 8.57 -11.37 -9.06
C MET A 359 8.23 -12.51 -10.01
N VAL A 360 7.11 -12.44 -10.73
CA VAL A 360 6.74 -13.46 -11.72
C VAL A 360 7.74 -13.51 -12.87
N ASP A 361 8.15 -12.35 -13.38
CA ASP A 361 9.11 -12.30 -14.47
C ASP A 361 10.47 -12.89 -14.04
N LYS A 362 10.99 -12.50 -12.89
CA LYS A 362 12.23 -13.06 -12.32
C LYS A 362 12.12 -14.55 -12.01
N ALA A 363 10.97 -15.00 -11.53
CA ALA A 363 10.71 -16.40 -11.25
C ALA A 363 10.77 -17.27 -12.51
N ARG A 364 10.22 -16.78 -13.61
CA ARG A 364 10.31 -17.44 -14.93
C ARG A 364 11.74 -17.53 -15.43
N GLU A 365 12.52 -16.44 -15.32
CA GLU A 365 13.93 -16.42 -15.69
C GLU A 365 14.76 -17.41 -14.88
N MET A 366 14.48 -17.54 -13.58
CA MET A 366 15.21 -18.40 -12.65
C MET A 366 14.64 -19.84 -12.57
N ASN A 367 13.52 -20.14 -13.24
CA ASN A 367 12.76 -21.40 -13.10
C ASN A 367 12.38 -21.71 -11.64
N ILE A 368 11.95 -20.69 -10.90
CA ILE A 368 11.46 -20.79 -9.53
C ILE A 368 9.92 -20.76 -9.53
N GLY A 369 9.31 -21.46 -8.58
CA GLY A 369 7.86 -21.58 -8.46
C GLY A 369 7.29 -22.79 -9.20
N GLN A 370 5.97 -22.81 -9.31
CA GLN A 370 5.26 -23.91 -9.96
C GLN A 370 4.35 -23.36 -11.06
N ARG A 371 4.33 -24.04 -12.20
CA ARG A 371 3.37 -23.75 -13.25
C ARG A 371 2.21 -24.73 -13.17
N LEU A 372 1.02 -24.24 -12.85
CA LEU A 372 -0.17 -25.03 -12.60
C LEU A 372 -1.18 -24.84 -13.74
N ARG A 373 -1.79 -25.94 -14.18
CA ARG A 373 -2.90 -25.87 -15.15
C ARG A 373 -4.15 -25.37 -14.41
N PHE A 374 -4.74 -24.30 -14.92
CA PHE A 374 -5.93 -23.68 -14.35
C PHE A 374 -7.21 -24.15 -15.08
N ALA A 375 -7.19 -24.24 -16.39
CA ALA A 375 -8.26 -24.76 -17.22
C ALA A 375 -7.73 -25.45 -18.48
#